data_4bf305ad203dde589e56d18d8671fc16
#
_entry.id   4bf305ad203dde589e56d18d8671fc16
#
_cell.length_a   1.000
_cell.length_b   1.000
_cell.length_c   1.000
_cell.angle_alpha   90.00
_cell.angle_beta   90.00
_cell.angle_gamma   90.00
#
_symmetry.space_group_name_H-M   'P 1'
#
loop_
_entity.id
_entity.type
_entity.pdbx_description
1 polymer ?
#
loop_
_entity_poly.entity_id
_entity_poly.type
_entity_poly.pdbx_seq_one_letter_code
_entity_poly.pdbx_strand_id
1 'polypeptide(L)'
;MTKKILVVDDESSIRDALSKVLHAEDYEVVSAENGQEAIEKFGAEKIDLLLLDLGLPVKDGWDTLKWLAEVNPLLPVIIITGRWQQRELAEKAGADALMDKPLNVPCLLQTIRELVDEPVERRAQRAKNRASGFRYVSCDHELFIKGLNDRFTTPYKNNLPRIEAPLNYRRHDLEPDN
;
A
#
# COMPACT_ATOMS: atom_id res chain seq x y z
N MET A 1 -6.29 17.18 13.41
CA MET A 1 -4.87 16.76 13.58
C MET A 1 -4.48 16.06 12.28
N THR A 2 -3.37 16.46 11.68
CA THR A 2 -2.83 15.86 10.47
C THR A 2 -2.42 14.41 10.74
N LYS A 3 -2.76 13.48 9.87
CA LYS A 3 -2.42 12.07 10.01
C LYS A 3 -1.03 11.82 9.48
N LYS A 4 -0.27 10.96 10.15
CA LYS A 4 1.13 10.67 9.84
C LYS A 4 1.28 9.26 9.29
N ILE A 5 1.87 9.15 8.10
CA ILE A 5 2.07 7.90 7.37
C ILE A 5 3.56 7.58 7.34
N LEU A 6 3.93 6.38 7.78
CA LEU A 6 5.28 5.85 7.63
C LEU A 6 5.38 5.10 6.29
N VAL A 7 6.26 5.55 5.40
CA VAL A 7 6.53 4.94 4.10
C VAL A 7 7.87 4.23 4.15
N VAL A 8 7.86 2.92 3.94
CA VAL A 8 9.06 2.06 4.00
C VAL A 8 9.25 1.38 2.66
N ASP A 9 10.30 1.76 1.94
CA ASP A 9 10.67 1.23 0.63
C ASP A 9 12.17 1.50 0.44
N ASP A 10 12.94 0.60 -0.15
CA ASP A 10 14.38 0.81 -0.36
C ASP A 10 14.67 1.77 -1.53
N GLU A 11 13.74 1.89 -2.48
CA GLU A 11 13.87 2.81 -3.61
C GLU A 11 13.52 4.25 -3.21
N SER A 12 14.52 5.16 -3.20
CA SER A 12 14.29 6.58 -2.88
C SER A 12 13.28 7.25 -3.82
N SER A 13 13.29 6.89 -5.10
CA SER A 13 12.36 7.39 -6.10
C SER A 13 10.91 7.09 -5.77
N ILE A 14 10.62 5.91 -5.22
CA ILE A 14 9.27 5.51 -4.79
C ILE A 14 8.90 6.27 -3.52
N ARG A 15 9.79 6.35 -2.54
CA ARG A 15 9.54 7.14 -1.32
C ARG A 15 9.24 8.61 -1.63
N ASP A 16 10.01 9.23 -2.53
CA ASP A 16 9.82 10.62 -2.95
C ASP A 16 8.49 10.83 -3.70
N ALA A 17 8.13 9.90 -4.59
CA ALA A 17 6.87 9.96 -5.32
C ALA A 17 5.67 9.81 -4.37
N LEU A 18 5.69 8.82 -3.47
CA LEU A 18 4.64 8.61 -2.47
C LEU A 18 4.54 9.79 -1.51
N SER A 19 5.68 10.34 -1.06
CA SER A 19 5.69 11.51 -0.18
C SER A 19 5.02 12.72 -0.84
N LYS A 20 5.30 13.00 -2.10
CA LYS A 20 4.65 14.10 -2.84
C LYS A 20 3.15 13.90 -2.96
N VAL A 21 2.72 12.70 -3.28
CA VAL A 21 1.29 12.36 -3.42
C VAL A 21 0.56 12.48 -2.08
N LEU A 22 1.16 11.97 -1.01
CA LEU A 22 0.56 11.98 0.32
C LEU A 22 0.51 13.39 0.92
N HIS A 23 1.56 14.20 0.72
CA HIS A 23 1.55 15.61 1.13
C HIS A 23 0.47 16.42 0.38
N ALA A 24 0.21 16.11 -0.90
CA ALA A 24 -0.86 16.77 -1.66
C ALA A 24 -2.27 16.43 -1.12
N GLU A 25 -2.40 15.36 -0.32
CA GLU A 25 -3.62 14.94 0.36
C GLU A 25 -3.62 15.28 1.86
N ASP A 26 -2.78 16.24 2.28
CA ASP A 26 -2.65 16.75 3.64
C ASP A 26 -2.20 15.71 4.70
N TYR A 27 -1.47 14.66 4.28
CA TYR A 27 -0.80 13.73 5.20
C TYR A 27 0.62 14.20 5.55
N GLU A 28 1.06 13.99 6.78
CA GLU A 28 2.47 14.03 7.14
C GLU A 28 3.13 12.70 6.76
N VAL A 29 4.36 12.76 6.22
CA VAL A 29 5.08 11.56 5.78
C VAL A 29 6.39 11.43 6.51
N VAL A 30 6.60 10.26 7.09
CA VAL A 30 7.89 9.79 7.61
C VAL A 30 8.38 8.72 6.66
N SER A 31 9.61 8.83 6.14
CA SER A 31 10.17 7.87 5.20
C SER A 31 11.25 7.03 5.88
N ALA A 32 11.32 5.74 5.55
CA ALA A 32 12.40 4.83 5.97
C ALA A 32 12.86 3.99 4.77
N GLU A 33 14.17 3.74 4.67
CA GLU A 33 14.76 2.97 3.56
C GLU A 33 14.89 1.47 3.85
N ASN A 34 14.68 1.06 5.10
CA ASN A 34 14.76 -0.33 5.52
C ASN A 34 13.94 -0.56 6.80
N GLY A 35 13.78 -1.84 7.17
CA GLY A 35 12.98 -2.22 8.32
C GLY A 35 13.55 -1.76 9.66
N GLN A 36 14.88 -1.62 9.81
CA GLN A 36 15.48 -1.14 11.05
C GLN A 36 15.16 0.34 11.27
N GLU A 37 15.34 1.16 10.25
CA GLU A 37 15.00 2.58 10.30
C GLU A 37 13.49 2.80 10.53
N ALA A 38 12.65 1.95 9.93
CA ALA A 38 11.21 1.98 10.15
C ALA A 38 10.85 1.77 11.62
N ILE A 39 11.47 0.80 12.30
CA ILE A 39 11.27 0.53 13.72
C ILE A 39 11.70 1.71 14.59
N GLU A 40 12.86 2.31 14.30
CA GLU A 40 13.39 3.45 15.05
C GLU A 40 12.44 4.66 14.93
N LYS A 41 12.00 4.98 13.70
CA LYS A 41 11.07 6.08 13.44
C LYS A 41 9.70 5.84 14.05
N PHE A 42 9.21 4.60 13.98
CA PHE A 42 7.96 4.23 14.64
C PHE A 42 8.01 4.40 16.16
N GLY A 43 9.16 4.11 16.79
CA GLY A 43 9.35 4.33 18.23
C GLY A 43 9.49 5.80 18.63
N ALA A 44 9.94 6.65 17.71
CA ALA A 44 10.16 8.08 17.96
C ALA A 44 8.93 8.95 17.65
N GLU A 45 8.03 8.49 16.77
CA GLU A 45 6.93 9.29 16.26
C GLU A 45 5.58 8.55 16.35
N LYS A 46 4.50 9.31 16.51
CA LYS A 46 3.15 8.74 16.43
C LYS A 46 2.77 8.51 14.97
N ILE A 47 2.72 7.26 14.55
CA ILE A 47 2.33 6.85 13.21
C ILE A 47 0.86 6.41 13.20
N ASP A 48 0.09 6.90 12.23
CA ASP A 48 -1.32 6.56 12.05
C ASP A 48 -1.55 5.44 11.00
N LEU A 49 -0.60 5.23 10.07
CA LEU A 49 -0.65 4.17 9.07
C LEU A 49 0.76 3.84 8.56
N LEU A 50 0.98 2.57 8.22
CA LEU A 50 2.22 2.06 7.62
C LEU A 50 1.98 1.66 6.16
N LEU A 51 2.82 2.18 5.24
CA LEU A 51 3.02 1.65 3.89
C LEU A 51 4.35 0.91 3.88
N LEU A 52 4.33 -0.39 3.57
CA LEU A 52 5.50 -1.26 3.71
C LEU A 52 5.77 -2.06 2.45
N ASP A 53 6.94 -1.87 1.84
CA ASP A 53 7.45 -2.83 0.86
C ASP A 53 8.00 -4.08 1.56
N LEU A 54 7.76 -5.23 0.97
CA LEU A 54 8.31 -6.51 1.43
C LEU A 54 9.72 -6.78 0.90
N GLY A 55 10.14 -6.06 -0.15
CA GLY A 55 11.41 -6.25 -0.83
C GLY A 55 12.63 -5.65 -0.13
N LEU A 56 12.52 -5.24 1.12
CA LEU A 56 13.53 -4.48 1.84
C LEU A 56 14.85 -5.22 2.01
N PRO A 57 16.00 -4.53 1.88
CA PRO A 57 17.30 -5.03 2.30
C PRO A 57 17.44 -4.98 3.83
N VAL A 58 18.47 -5.66 4.38
CA VAL A 58 18.93 -5.63 5.78
C VAL A 58 17.97 -6.29 6.75
N LYS A 59 16.72 -5.87 6.85
CA LYS A 59 15.67 -6.51 7.64
C LYS A 59 14.47 -6.73 6.75
N ASP A 60 14.07 -7.99 6.61
CA ASP A 60 12.94 -8.38 5.77
C ASP A 60 11.68 -7.62 6.19
N GLY A 61 10.89 -7.20 5.20
CA GLY A 61 9.60 -6.55 5.43
C GLY A 61 8.67 -7.38 6.31
N TRP A 62 8.73 -8.70 6.25
CA TRP A 62 7.96 -9.60 7.12
C TRP A 62 8.35 -9.52 8.58
N ASP A 63 9.65 -9.47 8.90
CA ASP A 63 10.12 -9.31 10.28
C ASP A 63 9.75 -7.94 10.83
N THR A 64 9.82 -6.92 9.98
CA THR A 64 9.39 -5.55 10.32
C THR A 64 7.90 -5.51 10.62
N LEU A 65 7.07 -6.10 9.75
CA LEU A 65 5.62 -6.18 9.95
C LEU A 65 5.27 -6.91 11.23
N LYS A 66 5.88 -8.05 11.47
CA LYS A 66 5.64 -8.86 12.68
C LYS A 66 5.94 -8.06 13.94
N TRP A 67 7.09 -7.40 13.99
CA TRP A 67 7.46 -6.58 15.14
C TRP A 67 6.48 -5.43 15.37
N LEU A 68 6.11 -4.70 14.32
CA LEU A 68 5.17 -3.58 14.41
C LEU A 68 3.77 -4.04 14.84
N ALA A 69 3.31 -5.19 14.35
CA ALA A 69 2.03 -5.78 14.74
C ALA A 69 1.99 -6.26 16.19
N GLU A 70 3.13 -6.66 16.77
CA GLU A 70 3.26 -6.99 18.19
C GLU A 70 3.23 -5.73 19.07
N VAL A 71 3.90 -4.65 18.64
CA VAL A 71 3.99 -3.39 19.39
C VAL A 71 2.69 -2.59 19.31
N ASN A 72 2.07 -2.53 18.14
CA ASN A 72 0.80 -1.84 17.92
C ASN A 72 -0.14 -2.65 17.02
N PRO A 73 -0.91 -3.60 17.60
CA PRO A 73 -1.82 -4.46 16.83
C PRO A 73 -2.95 -3.73 16.10
N LEU A 74 -3.16 -2.46 16.43
CA LEU A 74 -4.19 -1.62 15.83
C LEU A 74 -3.65 -0.66 14.77
N LEU A 75 -2.35 -0.66 14.49
CA LEU A 75 -1.78 0.13 13.42
C LEU A 75 -2.28 -0.40 12.06
N PRO A 76 -2.92 0.43 11.22
CA PRO A 76 -3.24 0.03 9.87
C PRO A 76 -1.98 -0.18 9.05
N VAL A 77 -1.92 -1.30 8.33
CA VAL A 77 -0.79 -1.66 7.49
C VAL A 77 -1.25 -1.98 6.07
N ILE A 78 -0.70 -1.26 5.11
CA ILE A 78 -0.82 -1.56 3.68
C ILE A 78 0.54 -2.08 3.20
N ILE A 79 0.56 -3.30 2.70
CA ILE A 79 1.72 -3.88 2.03
C ILE A 79 1.71 -3.46 0.57
N ILE A 80 2.86 -3.05 0.07
CA ILE A 80 3.12 -2.74 -1.33
C ILE A 80 4.21 -3.69 -1.80
N THR A 81 3.99 -4.50 -2.83
CA THR A 81 4.99 -5.47 -3.25
C THR A 81 4.98 -5.76 -4.74
N GLY A 82 6.16 -5.99 -5.30
CA GLY A 82 6.32 -6.58 -6.64
C GLY A 82 6.43 -8.12 -6.63
N ARG A 83 6.33 -8.74 -5.46
CA ARG A 83 6.45 -10.19 -5.31
C ARG A 83 5.09 -10.86 -5.44
N TRP A 84 5.01 -11.88 -6.28
CA TRP A 84 3.78 -12.66 -6.52
C TRP A 84 3.41 -13.53 -5.33
N GLN A 85 2.10 -13.85 -5.19
CA GLN A 85 1.55 -14.84 -4.23
C GLN A 85 1.80 -14.51 -2.74
N GLN A 86 1.88 -13.23 -2.36
CA GLN A 86 2.08 -12.83 -0.97
C GLN A 86 0.77 -12.65 -0.18
N ARG A 87 -0.40 -12.80 -0.83
CA ARG A 87 -1.71 -12.50 -0.24
C ARG A 87 -1.97 -13.24 1.07
N GLU A 88 -1.83 -14.57 1.07
CA GLU A 88 -2.10 -15.38 2.28
C GLU A 88 -1.14 -15.07 3.43
N LEU A 89 0.12 -14.77 3.09
CA LEU A 89 1.12 -14.40 4.08
C LEU A 89 0.82 -13.03 4.67
N ALA A 90 0.44 -12.06 3.85
CA ALA A 90 0.07 -10.72 4.28
C ALA A 90 -1.14 -10.73 5.23
N GLU A 91 -2.18 -11.48 4.86
CA GLU A 91 -3.36 -11.68 5.69
C GLU A 91 -3.02 -12.32 7.05
N LYS A 92 -2.25 -13.41 7.04
CA LYS A 92 -1.80 -14.11 8.26
C LYS A 92 -0.90 -13.23 9.13
N ALA A 93 -0.06 -12.41 8.53
CA ALA A 93 0.84 -11.51 9.25
C ALA A 93 0.11 -10.29 9.85
N GLY A 94 -1.15 -10.08 9.49
CA GLY A 94 -1.98 -9.02 10.06
C GLY A 94 -1.95 -7.70 9.30
N ALA A 95 -1.55 -7.71 8.03
CA ALA A 95 -1.76 -6.59 7.15
C ALA A 95 -3.26 -6.35 6.90
N ASP A 96 -3.63 -5.11 6.64
CA ASP A 96 -5.01 -4.72 6.36
C ASP A 96 -5.31 -4.69 4.87
N ALA A 97 -4.28 -4.38 4.08
CA ALA A 97 -4.36 -4.44 2.63
C ALA A 97 -3.02 -4.86 2.01
N LEU A 98 -3.09 -5.40 0.79
CA LEU A 98 -1.94 -5.67 -0.06
C LEU A 98 -2.22 -5.12 -1.45
N MET A 99 -1.24 -4.41 -2.00
CA MET A 99 -1.26 -3.85 -3.34
C MET A 99 -0.03 -4.31 -4.12
N ASP A 100 -0.24 -4.70 -5.37
CA ASP A 100 0.86 -5.05 -6.27
C ASP A 100 1.47 -3.81 -6.91
N LYS A 101 2.79 -3.82 -7.11
CA LYS A 101 3.49 -2.86 -7.98
C LYS A 101 3.26 -3.26 -9.46
N PRO A 102 2.96 -2.33 -10.38
CA PRO A 102 2.92 -0.87 -10.24
C PRO A 102 1.68 -0.37 -9.49
N LEU A 103 1.86 0.65 -8.64
CA LEU A 103 0.80 1.17 -7.79
C LEU A 103 -0.26 1.94 -8.56
N ASN A 104 -1.53 1.63 -8.29
CA ASN A 104 -2.64 2.48 -8.63
C ASN A 104 -2.83 3.54 -7.54
N VAL A 105 -2.30 4.74 -7.76
CA VAL A 105 -2.29 5.84 -6.78
C VAL A 105 -3.70 6.20 -6.29
N PRO A 106 -4.72 6.37 -7.13
CA PRO A 106 -6.10 6.59 -6.67
C PRO A 106 -6.63 5.50 -5.73
N CYS A 107 -6.40 4.23 -6.03
CA CYS A 107 -6.77 3.11 -5.16
C CYS A 107 -6.02 3.14 -3.84
N LEU A 108 -4.72 3.45 -3.86
CA LEU A 108 -3.90 3.60 -2.67
C LEU A 108 -4.46 4.70 -1.75
N LEU A 109 -4.72 5.89 -2.29
CA LEU A 109 -5.27 7.01 -1.53
C LEU A 109 -6.65 6.71 -0.94
N GLN A 110 -7.51 6.04 -1.69
CA GLN A 110 -8.81 5.62 -1.17
C GLN A 110 -8.65 4.63 -0.01
N THR A 111 -7.77 3.62 -0.15
CA THR A 111 -7.53 2.62 0.90
C THR A 111 -6.93 3.27 2.15
N ILE A 112 -6.00 4.22 1.99
CA ILE A 112 -5.43 4.99 3.10
C ILE A 112 -6.52 5.73 3.86
N ARG A 113 -7.37 6.52 3.17
CA ARG A 113 -8.48 7.27 3.80
C ARG A 113 -9.38 6.35 4.61
N GLU A 114 -9.81 5.24 4.01
CA GLU A 114 -10.71 4.30 4.66
C GLU A 114 -10.10 3.66 5.92
N LEU A 115 -8.80 3.35 5.90
CA LEU A 115 -8.10 2.75 7.03
C LEU A 115 -7.75 3.76 8.13
N VAL A 116 -7.37 4.99 7.75
CA VAL A 116 -7.02 6.05 8.70
C VAL A 116 -8.25 6.59 9.42
N ASP A 117 -9.40 6.68 8.73
CA ASP A 117 -10.65 7.19 9.29
C ASP A 117 -11.48 6.09 9.96
N GLU A 118 -11.03 4.84 9.94
CA GLU A 118 -11.74 3.74 10.59
C GLU A 118 -11.79 3.93 12.11
N PRO A 119 -12.99 3.86 12.74
CA PRO A 119 -13.12 3.90 14.18
C PRO A 119 -12.31 2.82 14.90
N VAL A 120 -11.73 3.16 16.06
CA VAL A 120 -10.87 2.23 16.84
C VAL A 120 -11.59 0.93 17.18
N GLU A 121 -12.89 0.98 17.45
CA GLU A 121 -13.71 -0.20 17.76
C GLU A 121 -13.81 -1.16 16.57
N ARG A 122 -14.01 -0.63 15.36
CA ARG A 122 -14.02 -1.44 14.13
C ARG A 122 -12.65 -2.02 13.85
N ARG A 123 -11.59 -1.24 14.03
CA ARG A 123 -10.21 -1.67 13.87
C ARG A 123 -9.87 -2.80 14.84
N ALA A 124 -10.26 -2.68 16.11
CA ALA A 124 -10.10 -3.73 17.12
C ALA A 124 -10.87 -5.02 16.75
N GLN A 125 -12.07 -4.89 16.20
CA GLN A 125 -12.84 -6.05 15.76
C GLN A 125 -12.24 -6.71 14.53
N ARG A 126 -11.74 -5.94 13.57
CA ARG A 126 -11.01 -6.43 12.39
C ARG A 126 -9.71 -7.14 12.79
N ALA A 127 -8.95 -6.59 13.72
CA ALA A 127 -7.74 -7.21 14.25
C ALA A 127 -8.00 -8.58 14.94
N LYS A 128 -9.19 -8.75 15.55
CA LYS A 128 -9.63 -10.04 16.10
C LYS A 128 -10.09 -11.03 15.02
N ASN A 129 -10.70 -10.54 13.95
CA ASN A 129 -11.28 -11.34 12.85
C ASN A 129 -10.49 -11.13 11.55
N ARG A 130 -9.17 -11.34 11.60
CA ARG A 130 -8.23 -10.98 10.51
C ARG A 130 -8.65 -11.47 9.12
N ALA A 131 -9.25 -12.66 9.02
CA ALA A 131 -9.69 -13.23 7.74
C ALA A 131 -10.84 -12.47 7.05
N SER A 132 -11.64 -11.68 7.76
CA SER A 132 -12.81 -11.00 7.18
C SER A 132 -12.57 -9.54 6.78
N GLY A 133 -11.43 -8.96 7.13
CA GLY A 133 -11.13 -7.55 6.92
C GLY A 133 -9.98 -7.24 5.96
N PHE A 134 -9.24 -8.26 5.52
CA PHE A 134 -8.11 -8.10 4.62
C PHE A 134 -8.54 -7.73 3.19
N ARG A 135 -7.86 -6.75 2.58
CA ARG A 135 -8.16 -6.26 1.22
C ARG A 135 -7.01 -6.56 0.27
N TYR A 136 -7.27 -7.33 -0.75
CA TYR A 136 -6.36 -7.44 -1.89
C TYR A 136 -6.81 -6.46 -2.97
N VAL A 137 -5.95 -5.49 -3.30
CA VAL A 137 -6.22 -4.48 -4.32
C VAL A 137 -5.32 -4.78 -5.52
N SER A 138 -5.87 -5.52 -6.47
CA SER A 138 -5.23 -5.77 -7.75
C SER A 138 -5.39 -4.57 -8.68
N CYS A 139 -4.35 -4.29 -9.48
CA CYS A 139 -4.37 -3.22 -10.49
C CYS A 139 -5.17 -3.63 -11.75
N ASP A 140 -6.29 -4.32 -11.64
CA ASP A 140 -7.14 -4.59 -12.79
C ASP A 140 -7.78 -3.29 -13.28
N HIS A 141 -7.20 -2.79 -14.37
CA HIS A 141 -7.53 -1.50 -15.01
C HIS A 141 -9.00 -1.37 -15.44
N GLU A 142 -9.72 -2.48 -15.61
CA GLU A 142 -11.11 -2.47 -16.10
C GLU A 142 -12.16 -2.18 -15.02
N LEU A 143 -11.95 -2.59 -13.77
CA LEU A 143 -12.90 -2.34 -12.68
C LEU A 143 -12.82 -0.90 -12.16
N PHE A 144 -11.67 -0.27 -12.32
CA PHE A 144 -11.44 1.11 -11.89
C PHE A 144 -12.23 2.13 -12.72
N ILE A 145 -12.35 1.92 -14.04
CA ILE A 145 -13.09 2.84 -14.94
C ILE A 145 -14.59 2.82 -14.64
N LYS A 146 -15.15 1.69 -14.20
CA LYS A 146 -16.57 1.59 -13.83
C LYS A 146 -16.91 2.31 -12.52
N GLY A 147 -16.01 2.28 -11.53
CA GLY A 147 -16.22 2.94 -10.23
C GLY A 147 -16.02 4.46 -10.25
N LEU A 148 -15.18 4.97 -11.18
CA LEU A 148 -14.93 6.41 -11.33
C LEU A 148 -16.08 7.16 -12.01
N ASN A 149 -16.85 6.50 -12.88
CA ASN A 149 -17.97 7.14 -13.55
C ASN A 149 -19.15 7.48 -12.62
N ASP A 150 -19.24 6.84 -11.45
CA ASP A 150 -20.38 7.05 -10.54
C ASP A 150 -20.12 8.05 -9.39
N ARG A 151 -18.89 8.49 -9.15
CA ARG A 151 -18.57 9.35 -7.98
C ARG A 151 -17.75 10.62 -8.23
N PHE A 152 -17.16 10.82 -9.41
CA PHE A 152 -16.33 11.99 -9.71
C PHE A 152 -16.77 12.74 -10.97
N THR A 153 -17.92 13.39 -10.88
CA THR A 153 -18.25 14.53 -11.76
C THR A 153 -17.75 15.81 -11.10
N THR A 154 -16.44 16.03 -11.05
CA THR A 154 -15.80 17.37 -10.87
C THR A 154 -14.29 17.30 -11.10
N PRO A 155 -13.60 18.39 -11.44
CA PRO A 155 -12.87 18.52 -12.69
C PRO A 155 -11.36 18.42 -12.51
N TYR A 156 -10.78 17.21 -12.63
CA TYR A 156 -9.36 17.05 -12.95
C TYR A 156 -9.18 16.71 -14.44
N LYS A 157 -9.75 17.57 -15.32
CA LYS A 157 -9.35 17.61 -16.71
C LYS A 157 -8.25 18.66 -16.85
N ASN A 158 -7.13 18.21 -17.42
CA ASN A 158 -5.97 18.95 -17.93
C ASN A 158 -4.81 19.10 -16.93
N ASN A 159 -3.91 18.12 -16.97
CA ASN A 159 -2.44 18.22 -17.10
C ASN A 159 -1.73 16.93 -16.62
N LEU A 160 -2.04 15.81 -17.26
CA LEU A 160 -1.15 14.66 -17.19
C LEU A 160 -0.47 14.51 -18.56
N PRO A 161 0.87 14.43 -18.63
CA PRO A 161 1.54 14.08 -19.87
C PRO A 161 1.14 12.66 -20.28
N ARG A 162 0.77 12.48 -21.55
CA ARG A 162 0.54 11.16 -22.14
C ARG A 162 1.84 10.37 -22.05
N ILE A 163 1.88 9.36 -21.20
CA ILE A 163 2.89 8.31 -21.25
C ILE A 163 2.36 7.30 -22.25
N GLU A 164 2.93 7.31 -23.47
CA GLU A 164 2.69 6.29 -24.46
C GLU A 164 3.26 4.97 -23.95
N ALA A 165 2.39 3.97 -23.75
CA ALA A 165 2.80 2.62 -23.40
C ALA A 165 3.55 1.99 -24.59
N PRO A 166 4.69 1.33 -24.39
CA PRO A 166 5.32 0.56 -25.46
C PRO A 166 4.46 -0.64 -25.80
N LEU A 167 3.92 -0.65 -27.01
CA LEU A 167 3.38 -1.81 -27.68
C LEU A 167 4.49 -2.83 -27.86
N ASN A 168 4.46 -3.98 -27.13
CA ASN A 168 4.90 -5.29 -27.59
C ASN A 168 5.07 -6.24 -26.40
N TYR A 169 3.99 -6.90 -26.02
CA TYR A 169 4.10 -8.19 -25.36
C TYR A 169 3.42 -9.23 -26.27
N ARG A 170 4.22 -9.90 -27.12
CA ARG A 170 3.78 -11.08 -27.86
C ARG A 170 3.63 -12.23 -26.88
N ARG A 171 2.44 -12.82 -26.83
CA ARG A 171 2.23 -14.16 -26.27
C ARG A 171 3.08 -15.13 -27.09
N HIS A 172 3.99 -15.83 -26.45
CA HIS A 172 4.58 -17.04 -26.98
C HIS A 172 3.71 -18.22 -26.53
N ASP A 173 3.16 -18.87 -27.52
CA ASP A 173 2.43 -20.11 -27.45
C ASP A 173 3.30 -21.21 -26.81
N LEU A 174 2.78 -21.86 -25.79
CA LEU A 174 3.29 -23.12 -25.28
C LEU A 174 2.35 -24.20 -25.83
N GLU A 175 2.73 -24.80 -26.95
CA GLU A 175 2.21 -26.10 -27.34
C GLU A 175 2.89 -27.20 -26.51
N PRO A 176 2.18 -28.24 -26.07
CA PRO A 176 2.79 -29.39 -25.42
C PRO A 176 3.34 -30.36 -26.45
N ASP A 177 4.63 -30.65 -26.37
CA ASP A 177 5.24 -31.74 -27.07
C ASP A 177 4.80 -33.09 -26.50
N ASN A 178 4.55 -33.98 -27.41
CA ASN A 178 4.10 -35.38 -27.37
C ASN A 178 5.08 -36.31 -26.63
#